data_7942c4e03bf8bc919dba8b127c6ddf35
#
_entry.id   7942c4e03bf8bc919dba8b127c6ddf35
#
_cell.length_a   1.000
_cell.length_b   1.000
_cell.length_c   1.000
_cell.angle_alpha   90.00
_cell.angle_beta   90.00
_cell.angle_gamma   90.00
#
_symmetry.space_group_name_H-M   'P 1'
#
loop_
_entity.id
_entity.type
_entity.pdbx_description
1 polymer ?
#
loop_
_entity_poly.entity_id
_entity_poly.type
_entity_poly.pdbx_seq_one_letter_code
_entity_poly.pdbx_strand_id
1 'polypeptide(L)'
;MKKIVFALLLAVMGAGNAWAQMEKPYNEEIDPLAQIEQAVKEAQQTGKYVVCQVGGNWCPWCLKFNKFIHEDAEIAKLVSDNYVYIHVNWPRRGGSVELQKRLNNFARFGFPVMVVLNSEGTPIHLQDSSFLEEGSGYNKEKTQRFFTNWTKAAVESLK
;
A
#
# COMPACT_ATOMS: atom_id res chain seq x y z
N MET A 1 -40.29 50.92 -32.27
CA MET A 1 -40.62 49.50 -32.06
C MET A 1 -39.27 48.73 -31.93
N LYS A 2 -38.83 48.47 -30.71
CA LYS A 2 -37.54 47.81 -30.41
C LYS A 2 -37.76 46.31 -30.36
N LYS A 3 -37.13 45.58 -31.27
CA LYS A 3 -37.15 44.09 -31.25
C LYS A 3 -36.06 43.63 -30.30
N ILE A 4 -36.47 43.02 -29.19
CA ILE A 4 -35.60 42.35 -28.22
C ILE A 4 -35.37 40.94 -28.74
N VAL A 5 -34.12 40.63 -29.12
CA VAL A 5 -33.70 39.29 -29.48
C VAL A 5 -33.21 38.61 -28.20
N PHE A 6 -33.96 37.63 -27.71
CA PHE A 6 -33.54 36.77 -26.62
C PHE A 6 -32.57 35.72 -27.17
N ALA A 7 -31.31 35.85 -26.85
CA ALA A 7 -30.31 34.81 -27.12
C ALA A 7 -30.38 33.75 -25.99
N LEU A 8 -30.91 32.58 -26.28
CA LEU A 8 -30.83 31.40 -25.39
C LEU A 8 -29.39 30.87 -25.45
N LEU A 9 -28.65 31.07 -24.37
CA LEU A 9 -27.39 30.39 -24.11
C LEU A 9 -27.72 28.97 -23.62
N LEU A 10 -27.60 27.98 -24.49
CA LEU A 10 -27.56 26.56 -24.15
C LEU A 10 -26.23 26.26 -23.43
N ALA A 11 -26.26 26.20 -22.11
CA ALA A 11 -25.18 25.65 -21.30
C ALA A 11 -25.16 24.12 -21.54
N VAL A 12 -24.27 23.69 -22.42
CA VAL A 12 -23.91 22.28 -22.54
C VAL A 12 -23.13 21.89 -21.28
N MET A 13 -23.80 21.34 -20.27
CA MET A 13 -23.15 20.64 -19.18
C MET A 13 -22.47 19.40 -19.76
N GLY A 14 -21.18 19.51 -20.04
CA GLY A 14 -20.33 18.38 -20.33
C GLY A 14 -20.30 17.51 -19.09
N ALA A 15 -21.05 16.39 -19.10
CA ALA A 15 -20.85 15.31 -18.16
C ALA A 15 -19.45 14.75 -18.42
N GLY A 16 -18.45 15.29 -17.73
CA GLY A 16 -17.13 14.71 -17.69
C GLY A 16 -17.27 13.31 -17.11
N ASN A 17 -17.06 12.29 -17.95
CA ASN A 17 -16.85 10.93 -17.50
C ASN A 17 -15.60 10.94 -16.63
N ALA A 18 -15.78 11.12 -15.32
CA ALA A 18 -14.77 10.80 -14.34
C ALA A 18 -14.65 9.27 -14.36
N TRP A 19 -13.90 8.75 -15.31
CA TRP A 19 -13.30 7.44 -15.17
C TRP A 19 -12.45 7.57 -13.91
N ALA A 20 -12.87 6.92 -12.83
CA ALA A 20 -12.08 6.83 -11.62
C ALA A 20 -10.72 6.29 -12.06
N GLN A 21 -9.72 7.18 -12.06
CA GLN A 21 -8.36 6.83 -12.43
C GLN A 21 -7.92 5.86 -11.34
N MET A 22 -7.82 4.56 -11.67
CA MET A 22 -7.38 3.57 -10.71
C MET A 22 -6.03 4.04 -10.19
N GLU A 23 -5.98 4.31 -8.90
CA GLU A 23 -4.73 4.68 -8.25
C GLU A 23 -3.65 3.64 -8.58
N LYS A 24 -2.48 4.13 -8.99
CA LYS A 24 -1.30 3.30 -9.26
C LYS A 24 -0.30 3.50 -8.11
N PRO A 25 -0.51 2.83 -6.96
CA PRO A 25 0.32 3.06 -5.77
C PRO A 25 1.76 2.59 -5.93
N TYR A 26 2.01 1.67 -6.86
CA TYR A 26 3.35 1.15 -7.12
C TYR A 26 4.07 2.02 -8.15
N ASN A 27 5.17 2.66 -7.74
CA ASN A 27 6.03 3.38 -8.68
C ASN A 27 6.98 2.39 -9.37
N GLU A 28 6.81 2.22 -10.68
CA GLU A 28 7.57 1.26 -11.48
C GLU A 28 8.95 1.79 -11.91
N GLU A 29 9.21 3.09 -11.69
CA GLU A 29 10.45 3.77 -12.09
C GLU A 29 11.50 3.82 -10.96
N ILE A 30 11.08 3.60 -9.71
CA ILE A 30 11.97 3.63 -8.55
C ILE A 30 12.67 2.28 -8.40
N ASP A 31 13.98 2.32 -8.13
CA ASP A 31 14.70 1.14 -7.66
C ASP A 31 14.16 0.67 -6.31
N PRO A 32 13.59 -0.53 -6.22
CA PRO A 32 12.95 -1.02 -5.00
C PRO A 32 13.92 -1.18 -3.83
N LEU A 33 15.19 -1.48 -4.07
CA LEU A 33 16.18 -1.59 -3.00
C LEU A 33 16.50 -0.21 -2.41
N ALA A 34 16.68 0.80 -3.26
CA ALA A 34 16.89 2.17 -2.79
C ALA A 34 15.66 2.71 -2.04
N GLN A 35 14.45 2.38 -2.49
CA GLN A 35 13.20 2.75 -1.81
C GLN A 35 13.13 2.14 -0.40
N ILE A 36 13.49 0.87 -0.24
CA ILE A 36 13.52 0.19 1.05
C ILE A 36 14.54 0.86 2.00
N GLU A 37 15.75 1.14 1.51
CA GLU A 37 16.79 1.78 2.34
C GLU A 37 16.37 3.19 2.78
N GLN A 38 15.68 3.94 1.93
CA GLN A 38 15.13 5.25 2.31
C GLN A 38 14.05 5.11 3.38
N ALA A 39 13.14 4.14 3.25
CA ALA A 39 12.10 3.88 4.24
C ALA A 39 12.68 3.44 5.60
N VAL A 40 13.75 2.64 5.60
CA VAL A 40 14.46 2.25 6.82
C VAL A 40 15.08 3.46 7.53
N LYS A 41 15.71 4.37 6.79
CA LYS A 41 16.25 5.63 7.37
C LYS A 41 15.13 6.48 8.01
N GLU A 42 14.00 6.61 7.33
CA GLU A 42 12.85 7.32 7.86
C GLU A 42 12.28 6.65 9.13
N ALA A 43 12.18 5.32 9.12
CA ALA A 43 11.72 4.55 10.27
C ALA A 43 12.63 4.72 11.50
N GLN A 44 13.95 4.78 11.31
CA GLN A 44 14.91 5.08 12.36
C GLN A 44 14.70 6.47 12.97
N GLN A 45 14.48 7.48 12.13
CA GLN A 45 14.27 8.86 12.56
C GLN A 45 12.94 9.05 13.29
N THR A 46 11.90 8.31 12.89
CA THR A 46 10.55 8.45 13.42
C THR A 46 10.19 7.44 14.51
N GLY A 47 11.09 6.52 14.83
CA GLY A 47 10.86 5.47 15.82
C GLY A 47 9.84 4.43 15.39
N LYS A 48 9.65 4.22 14.08
CA LYS A 48 8.69 3.28 13.50
C LYS A 48 9.38 2.03 12.93
N TYR A 49 8.54 1.06 12.53
CA TYR A 49 8.97 -0.03 11.66
C TYR A 49 8.58 0.26 10.20
N VAL A 50 9.04 -0.56 9.27
CA VAL A 50 8.67 -0.45 7.86
C VAL A 50 7.71 -1.58 7.49
N VAL A 51 6.69 -1.28 6.70
CA VAL A 51 5.90 -2.29 6.01
C VAL A 51 6.09 -2.12 4.51
N CYS A 52 6.65 -3.14 3.88
CA CYS A 52 6.73 -3.24 2.43
C CYS A 52 5.53 -4.04 1.92
N GLN A 53 4.54 -3.39 1.31
CA GLN A 53 3.53 -4.08 0.52
C GLN A 53 4.13 -4.41 -0.84
N VAL A 54 4.53 -5.66 -1.04
CA VAL A 54 5.13 -6.10 -2.31
C VAL A 54 4.06 -6.56 -3.27
N GLY A 55 4.10 -6.07 -4.49
CA GLY A 55 3.14 -6.38 -5.53
C GLY A 55 3.31 -5.48 -6.75
N GLY A 56 2.23 -5.10 -7.41
CA GLY A 56 2.30 -4.21 -8.56
C GLY A 56 0.93 -3.73 -9.01
N ASN A 57 0.94 -2.72 -9.88
CA ASN A 57 -0.29 -2.15 -10.46
C ASN A 57 -1.06 -3.16 -11.34
N TRP A 58 -0.43 -4.25 -11.73
CA TRP A 58 -1.03 -5.37 -12.47
C TRP A 58 -1.83 -6.34 -11.58
N CYS A 59 -1.74 -6.20 -10.26
CA CYS A 59 -2.28 -7.14 -9.27
C CYS A 59 -3.59 -6.61 -8.66
N PRO A 60 -4.77 -7.14 -9.03
CA PRO A 60 -6.05 -6.63 -8.52
C PRO A 60 -6.17 -6.70 -6.99
N TRP A 61 -5.67 -7.76 -6.35
CA TRP A 61 -5.68 -7.91 -4.90
C TRP A 61 -4.76 -6.89 -4.21
N CYS A 62 -3.64 -6.53 -4.85
CA CYS A 62 -2.75 -5.50 -4.34
C CYS A 62 -3.43 -4.12 -4.30
N LEU A 63 -4.12 -3.76 -5.39
CA LEU A 63 -4.87 -2.51 -5.49
C LEU A 63 -6.05 -2.49 -4.51
N LYS A 64 -6.73 -3.63 -4.37
CA LYS A 64 -7.84 -3.78 -3.40
C LYS A 64 -7.36 -3.63 -1.97
N PHE A 65 -6.21 -4.20 -1.61
CA PHE A 65 -5.63 -4.04 -0.27
C PHE A 65 -5.24 -2.59 0.01
N ASN A 66 -4.58 -1.95 -0.95
CA ASN A 66 -4.24 -0.52 -0.85
C ASN A 66 -5.49 0.33 -0.58
N LYS A 67 -6.54 0.15 -1.39
CA LYS A 67 -7.80 0.86 -1.21
C LYS A 67 -8.40 0.60 0.18
N PHE A 68 -8.48 -0.65 0.59
CA PHE A 68 -9.06 -1.07 1.86
C PHE A 68 -8.39 -0.42 3.08
N ILE A 69 -7.06 -0.43 3.15
CA ILE A 69 -6.33 0.15 4.29
C ILE A 69 -6.37 1.67 4.35
N HIS A 70 -6.63 2.35 3.21
CA HIS A 70 -6.76 3.81 3.18
C HIS A 70 -8.20 4.30 3.42
N GLU A 71 -9.21 3.51 3.04
CA GLU A 71 -10.62 3.87 3.24
C GLU A 71 -11.11 3.59 4.66
N ASP A 72 -10.55 2.62 5.37
CA ASP A 72 -10.86 2.39 6.78
C ASP A 72 -10.03 3.32 7.68
N ALA A 73 -10.69 4.30 8.29
CA ALA A 73 -10.03 5.33 9.08
C ALA A 73 -9.22 4.78 10.28
N GLU A 74 -9.66 3.68 10.89
CA GLU A 74 -8.95 3.08 12.02
C GLU A 74 -7.69 2.35 11.56
N ILE A 75 -7.77 1.62 10.45
CA ILE A 75 -6.60 0.96 9.85
C ILE A 75 -5.61 2.00 9.33
N ALA A 76 -6.10 3.02 8.60
CA ALA A 76 -5.25 4.09 8.09
C ALA A 76 -4.48 4.80 9.22
N LYS A 77 -5.16 5.09 10.33
CA LYS A 77 -4.52 5.68 11.52
C LYS A 77 -3.50 4.73 12.15
N LEU A 78 -3.86 3.46 12.34
CA LEU A 78 -2.96 2.44 12.92
C LEU A 78 -1.68 2.31 12.09
N VAL A 79 -1.81 2.27 10.76
CA VAL A 79 -0.68 2.19 9.84
C VAL A 79 0.17 3.45 9.90
N SER A 80 -0.42 4.63 9.77
CA SER A 80 0.31 5.90 9.76
C SER A 80 1.03 6.21 11.06
N ASP A 81 0.46 5.82 12.20
CA ASP A 81 1.06 6.07 13.51
C ASP A 81 2.29 5.16 13.78
N ASN A 82 2.29 3.94 13.25
CA ASN A 82 3.25 2.91 13.65
C ASN A 82 4.27 2.51 12.57
N TYR A 83 4.00 2.84 11.31
CA TYR A 83 4.82 2.34 10.21
C TYR A 83 5.21 3.43 9.20
N VAL A 84 6.38 3.26 8.60
CA VAL A 84 6.68 3.78 7.28
C VAL A 84 6.18 2.74 6.29
N TYR A 85 5.08 3.05 5.61
CA TYR A 85 4.42 2.12 4.69
C TYR A 85 4.79 2.43 3.25
N ILE A 86 5.35 1.46 2.54
CA ILE A 86 5.77 1.62 1.16
C ILE A 86 5.20 0.54 0.24
N HIS A 87 4.93 0.91 -1.01
CA HIS A 87 4.55 -0.01 -2.07
C HIS A 87 5.80 -0.38 -2.88
N VAL A 88 6.25 -1.62 -2.73
CA VAL A 88 7.43 -2.15 -3.40
C VAL A 88 7.00 -2.83 -4.68
N ASN A 89 7.37 -2.23 -5.84
CA ASN A 89 6.99 -2.77 -7.13
C ASN A 89 7.72 -4.09 -7.43
N TRP A 90 6.93 -5.09 -7.80
CA TRP A 90 7.39 -6.35 -8.34
C TRP A 90 6.80 -6.55 -9.73
N PRO A 91 7.61 -6.76 -10.77
CA PRO A 91 7.10 -6.91 -12.12
C PRO A 91 6.32 -8.23 -12.27
N ARG A 92 5.31 -8.24 -13.15
CA ARG A 92 4.48 -9.42 -13.39
C ARG A 92 5.29 -10.63 -13.87
N ARG A 93 6.39 -10.39 -14.60
CA ARG A 93 7.31 -11.41 -15.11
C ARG A 93 8.74 -10.99 -14.82
N GLY A 94 9.56 -11.95 -14.45
CA GLY A 94 10.91 -11.68 -13.99
C GLY A 94 10.91 -11.16 -12.56
N GLY A 95 11.97 -10.51 -12.18
CA GLY A 95 12.15 -9.90 -10.87
C GLY A 95 13.58 -10.07 -10.37
N SER A 96 13.98 -9.21 -9.44
CA SER A 96 15.33 -9.17 -8.90
C SER A 96 15.54 -10.25 -7.84
N VAL A 97 16.59 -11.07 -8.01
CA VAL A 97 17.03 -12.04 -7.00
C VAL A 97 17.50 -11.31 -5.74
N GLU A 98 18.12 -10.15 -5.90
CA GLU A 98 18.59 -9.31 -4.80
C GLU A 98 17.42 -8.82 -3.95
N LEU A 99 16.33 -8.36 -4.56
CA LEU A 99 15.13 -7.95 -3.84
C LEU A 99 14.49 -9.15 -3.11
N GLN A 100 14.44 -10.31 -3.72
CA GLN A 100 13.97 -11.52 -3.05
C GLN A 100 14.80 -11.88 -1.82
N LYS A 101 16.13 -11.82 -1.93
CA LYS A 101 17.04 -12.04 -0.79
C LYS A 101 16.85 -10.97 0.28
N ARG A 102 16.75 -9.69 -0.13
CA ARG A 102 16.56 -8.56 0.79
C ARG A 102 15.29 -8.69 1.63
N LEU A 103 14.21 -9.21 1.06
CA LEU A 103 12.90 -9.39 1.69
C LEU A 103 12.55 -10.85 2.02
N ASN A 104 13.56 -11.69 2.25
CA ASN A 104 13.42 -13.06 2.73
C ASN A 104 12.53 -13.96 1.85
N ASN A 105 12.77 -13.94 0.53
CA ASN A 105 12.10 -14.79 -0.47
C ASN A 105 10.57 -14.70 -0.41
N PHE A 106 10.06 -13.47 -0.43
CA PHE A 106 8.64 -13.12 -0.29
C PHE A 106 7.74 -13.72 -1.37
N ALA A 107 8.24 -13.90 -2.61
CA ALA A 107 7.41 -14.27 -3.76
C ALA A 107 6.76 -15.67 -3.63
N ARG A 108 7.19 -16.49 -2.66
CA ARG A 108 6.57 -17.78 -2.37
C ARG A 108 5.15 -17.69 -1.82
N PHE A 109 4.72 -16.51 -1.34
CA PHE A 109 3.39 -16.31 -0.75
C PHE A 109 2.34 -15.74 -1.72
N GLY A 110 2.72 -15.42 -2.96
CA GLY A 110 1.83 -14.68 -3.86
C GLY A 110 1.78 -13.18 -3.55
N PHE A 111 0.74 -12.48 -4.05
CA PHE A 111 0.66 -11.01 -3.98
C PHE A 111 -0.75 -10.51 -3.65
N PRO A 112 -0.86 -9.45 -2.84
CA PRO A 112 0.25 -8.78 -2.15
C PRO A 112 0.82 -9.64 -1.03
N VAL A 113 2.10 -9.45 -0.72
CA VAL A 113 2.69 -9.91 0.51
C VAL A 113 3.22 -8.71 1.28
N MET A 114 2.95 -8.64 2.57
CA MET A 114 3.47 -7.58 3.42
C MET A 114 4.70 -8.10 4.17
N VAL A 115 5.82 -7.40 4.02
CA VAL A 115 7.06 -7.68 4.75
C VAL A 115 7.29 -6.60 5.78
N VAL A 116 7.31 -6.99 7.05
CA VAL A 116 7.62 -6.08 8.16
C VAL A 116 9.12 -6.08 8.40
N LEU A 117 9.72 -4.89 8.37
CA LEU A 117 11.13 -4.69 8.73
C LEU A 117 11.20 -3.95 10.06
N ASN A 118 12.13 -4.36 10.91
CA ASN A 118 12.45 -3.62 12.13
C ASN A 118 13.21 -2.31 11.83
N SER A 119 13.59 -1.56 12.85
CA SER A 119 14.31 -0.28 12.68
C SER A 119 15.68 -0.42 12.02
N GLU A 120 16.30 -1.60 12.10
CA GLU A 120 17.57 -1.92 11.44
C GLU A 120 17.37 -2.38 9.99
N GLY A 121 16.13 -2.47 9.53
CA GLY A 121 15.79 -2.92 8.19
C GLY A 121 15.78 -4.45 8.03
N THR A 122 15.84 -5.21 9.13
CA THR A 122 15.80 -6.67 9.09
C THR A 122 14.36 -7.14 8.92
N PRO A 123 14.05 -8.03 7.96
CA PRO A 123 12.72 -8.67 7.86
C PRO A 123 12.41 -9.51 9.09
N ILE A 124 11.36 -9.16 9.83
CA ILE A 124 10.92 -9.84 11.05
C ILE A 124 9.61 -10.61 10.85
N HIS A 125 8.85 -10.29 9.81
CA HIS A 125 7.60 -11.00 9.48
C HIS A 125 7.25 -10.85 8.01
N LEU A 126 6.70 -11.94 7.45
CA LEU A 126 6.08 -11.96 6.12
C LEU A 126 4.61 -12.36 6.26
N GLN A 127 3.72 -11.44 5.96
CA GLN A 127 2.28 -11.70 5.99
C GLN A 127 1.77 -12.07 4.60
N ASP A 128 1.38 -13.31 4.44
CA ASP A 128 0.57 -13.74 3.31
C ASP A 128 -0.81 -13.07 3.38
N SER A 129 -1.17 -12.33 2.35
CA SER A 129 -2.43 -11.57 2.32
C SER A 129 -3.66 -12.46 2.31
N SER A 130 -3.55 -13.72 1.87
CA SER A 130 -4.68 -14.66 1.87
C SER A 130 -5.26 -14.91 3.25
N PHE A 131 -4.44 -14.83 4.30
CA PHE A 131 -4.91 -14.91 5.69
C PHE A 131 -5.69 -13.68 6.17
N LEU A 132 -5.64 -12.59 5.44
CA LEU A 132 -6.37 -11.35 5.73
C LEU A 132 -7.66 -11.23 4.92
N GLU A 133 -7.86 -12.13 3.97
CA GLU A 133 -9.00 -12.11 3.06
C GLU A 133 -10.29 -12.62 3.72
N GLU A 134 -11.41 -12.10 3.20
CA GLU A 134 -12.76 -12.57 3.50
C GLU A 134 -13.68 -12.30 2.30
N GLY A 135 -14.29 -13.35 1.77
CA GLY A 135 -15.12 -13.24 0.58
C GLY A 135 -14.32 -12.69 -0.61
N SER A 136 -14.80 -11.59 -1.20
CA SER A 136 -14.14 -10.94 -2.32
C SER A 136 -13.25 -9.74 -1.92
N GLY A 137 -12.93 -9.61 -0.64
CA GLY A 137 -12.17 -8.49 -0.08
C GLY A 137 -11.28 -8.88 1.09
N TYR A 138 -11.05 -7.93 1.98
CA TYR A 138 -10.24 -8.10 3.18
C TYR A 138 -11.07 -7.93 4.44
N ASN A 139 -10.73 -8.69 5.48
CA ASN A 139 -11.37 -8.63 6.79
C ASN A 139 -10.70 -7.57 7.67
N LYS A 140 -11.50 -6.68 8.26
CA LYS A 140 -11.02 -5.58 9.10
C LYS A 140 -10.28 -6.09 10.33
N GLU A 141 -10.89 -7.01 11.08
CA GLU A 141 -10.33 -7.48 12.35
C GLU A 141 -9.01 -8.24 12.16
N LYS A 142 -8.93 -9.07 11.11
CA LYS A 142 -7.68 -9.78 10.75
C LYS A 142 -6.58 -8.79 10.39
N THR A 143 -6.92 -7.77 9.61
CA THR A 143 -5.95 -6.75 9.17
C THR A 143 -5.50 -5.85 10.32
N GLN A 144 -6.42 -5.41 11.18
CA GLN A 144 -6.07 -4.67 12.38
C GLN A 144 -5.17 -5.48 13.32
N ARG A 145 -5.49 -6.77 13.52
CA ARG A 145 -4.66 -7.67 14.35
C ARG A 145 -3.25 -7.84 13.77
N PHE A 146 -3.13 -8.00 12.46
CA PHE A 146 -1.81 -8.04 11.81
C PHE A 146 -1.01 -6.78 12.13
N PHE A 147 -1.53 -5.59 11.82
CA PHE A 147 -0.81 -4.35 12.05
C PHE A 147 -0.55 -4.07 13.54
N THR A 148 -1.48 -4.41 14.44
CA THR A 148 -1.28 -4.21 15.88
C THR A 148 -0.15 -5.09 16.44
N ASN A 149 -0.11 -6.35 16.05
CA ASN A 149 0.85 -7.32 16.60
C ASN A 149 2.30 -7.06 16.16
N TRP A 150 2.49 -6.37 15.04
CA TRP A 150 3.82 -6.10 14.48
C TRP A 150 4.28 -4.66 14.65
N THR A 151 3.58 -3.85 15.47
CA THR A 151 4.09 -2.53 15.85
C THR A 151 5.40 -2.67 16.61
N LYS A 152 6.26 -1.65 16.54
CA LYS A 152 7.51 -1.61 17.32
C LYS A 152 7.25 -1.84 18.81
N ALA A 153 6.24 -1.17 19.36
CA ALA A 153 5.87 -1.33 20.77
C ALA A 153 5.49 -2.78 21.11
N ALA A 154 4.71 -3.45 20.26
CA ALA A 154 4.32 -4.85 20.50
C ALA A 154 5.51 -5.81 20.42
N VAL A 155 6.38 -5.65 19.43
CA VAL A 155 7.56 -6.53 19.22
C VAL A 155 8.62 -6.33 20.32
N GLU A 156 8.78 -5.12 20.83
CA GLU A 156 9.80 -4.78 21.82
C GLU A 156 9.30 -4.81 23.27
N SER A 157 8.04 -5.17 23.50
CA SER A 157 7.40 -5.14 24.83
C SER A 157 8.06 -6.00 25.90
N LEU A 158 8.87 -6.98 25.50
CA LEU A 158 9.56 -7.91 26.42
C LEU A 158 11.10 -7.74 26.44
N LYS A 159 11.60 -6.63 25.83
CA LYS A 159 13.04 -6.34 25.83
C LYS A 159 13.45 -5.44 26.98
#